data_e6308eac84727149f2b5e2bcc88e496c
#
_entry.id   e6308eac84727149f2b5e2bcc88e496c
#
_cell.length_a   1.000
_cell.length_b   1.000
_cell.length_c   1.000
_cell.angle_alpha   90.00
_cell.angle_beta   90.00
_cell.angle_gamma   90.00
#
_symmetry.space_group_name_H-M   'P 1'
#
loop_
_entity.id
_entity.type
_entity.pdbx_description
1 polymer ?
#
loop_
_entity_poly.entity_id
_entity_poly.type
_entity_poly.pdbx_seq_one_letter_code
_entity_poly.pdbx_strand_id
1 'polypeptide(L)'
;MKTYRLIIIITAMLASITASAQQGDVNDELQYAAYLVNNGKSALAYPTLNKLIAKSPSMHYAYYLRSLNYYNDGNTKSALYDITQALQRRPLETSYLKLKGDILSQMGKHGKAAECYSKAMRGNDEPPLSIAYAATLAYLRDKDYGNAVKYAGIMLDAAPDSDSAKLLAAEVHIADQNTTDALRIINTATTRNAQFYRIRGIAYCKSQMNDLAINDLNAALDIDPSLSDIYIWRGLAKYQSGNRKSAHDDWNTAISKRQYEASNLLQKYR
;
A
#
# COMPACT_ATOMS: atom_id res chain seq x y z
N MET A 1 -19.68 64.62 -2.45
CA MET A 1 -19.00 63.57 -1.62
C MET A 1 -19.91 62.42 -1.20
N LYS A 2 -21.16 62.60 -0.85
CA LYS A 2 -22.09 61.49 -0.43
C LYS A 2 -22.42 60.52 -1.55
N THR A 3 -22.61 60.99 -2.79
CA THR A 3 -22.94 60.13 -3.96
C THR A 3 -21.80 59.22 -4.38
N TYR A 4 -20.54 59.63 -4.30
CA TYR A 4 -19.37 58.81 -4.60
C TYR A 4 -19.16 57.67 -3.57
N ARG A 5 -19.44 57.94 -2.28
CA ARG A 5 -19.38 56.89 -1.23
C ARG A 5 -20.47 55.84 -1.42
N LEU A 6 -21.66 56.21 -1.88
CA LEU A 6 -22.75 55.28 -2.11
C LEU A 6 -22.47 54.37 -3.31
N ILE A 7 -21.88 54.88 -4.38
CA ILE A 7 -21.48 54.12 -5.56
C ILE A 7 -20.41 53.10 -5.22
N ILE A 8 -19.39 53.47 -4.40
CA ILE A 8 -18.32 52.55 -3.96
C ILE A 8 -18.89 51.42 -3.08
N ILE A 9 -19.83 51.71 -2.19
CA ILE A 9 -20.49 50.71 -1.36
C ILE A 9 -21.32 49.73 -2.18
N ILE A 10 -22.11 50.22 -3.15
CA ILE A 10 -22.95 49.40 -4.03
C ILE A 10 -22.08 48.52 -4.95
N THR A 11 -20.97 49.03 -5.50
CA THR A 11 -20.03 48.23 -6.32
C THR A 11 -19.31 47.18 -5.48
N ALA A 12 -18.93 47.49 -4.23
CA ALA A 12 -18.32 46.52 -3.30
C ALA A 12 -19.33 45.41 -2.89
N MET A 13 -20.59 45.76 -2.63
CA MET A 13 -21.64 44.78 -2.35
C MET A 13 -21.98 43.89 -3.58
N LEU A 14 -22.10 44.47 -4.78
CA LEU A 14 -22.29 43.70 -5.98
C LEU A 14 -21.11 42.78 -6.29
N ALA A 15 -19.88 43.25 -6.08
CA ALA A 15 -18.71 42.44 -6.22
C ALA A 15 -18.64 41.29 -5.19
N SER A 16 -19.10 41.52 -3.96
CA SER A 16 -19.18 40.47 -2.93
C SER A 16 -20.28 39.43 -3.23
N ILE A 17 -21.43 39.86 -3.75
CA ILE A 17 -22.55 38.97 -4.15
C ILE A 17 -22.13 38.12 -5.37
N THR A 18 -21.47 38.72 -6.35
CA THR A 18 -20.98 37.96 -7.53
C THR A 18 -19.86 37.01 -7.15
N ALA A 19 -18.96 37.40 -6.24
CA ALA A 19 -17.92 36.53 -5.74
C ALA A 19 -18.50 35.34 -4.96
N SER A 20 -19.52 35.55 -4.12
CA SER A 20 -20.17 34.46 -3.37
C SER A 20 -20.97 33.52 -4.27
N ALA A 21 -21.67 34.03 -5.28
CA ALA A 21 -22.36 33.21 -6.27
C ALA A 21 -21.36 32.39 -7.12
N GLN A 22 -20.25 33.00 -7.51
CA GLN A 22 -19.19 32.32 -8.28
C GLN A 22 -18.46 31.25 -7.42
N GLN A 23 -18.33 31.50 -6.13
CA GLN A 23 -17.78 30.54 -5.19
C GLN A 23 -18.72 29.34 -4.98
N GLY A 24 -20.06 29.55 -4.95
CA GLY A 24 -21.06 28.49 -4.90
C GLY A 24 -20.97 27.60 -6.14
N ASP A 25 -20.93 28.17 -7.31
CA ASP A 25 -20.80 27.44 -8.60
C ASP A 25 -19.50 26.60 -8.66
N VAL A 26 -18.37 27.12 -8.14
CA VAL A 26 -17.11 26.41 -8.10
C VAL A 26 -17.15 25.23 -7.11
N ASN A 27 -17.82 25.39 -5.96
CA ASN A 27 -17.99 24.30 -4.99
C ASN A 27 -18.85 23.18 -5.56
N ASP A 28 -19.93 23.49 -6.26
CA ASP A 28 -20.82 22.51 -6.88
C ASP A 28 -20.10 21.74 -7.99
N GLU A 29 -19.34 22.45 -8.85
CA GLU A 29 -18.48 21.82 -9.87
C GLU A 29 -17.44 20.88 -9.22
N LEU A 30 -16.86 21.26 -8.07
CA LEU A 30 -15.88 20.45 -7.36
C LEU A 30 -16.49 19.19 -6.74
N GLN A 31 -17.66 19.29 -6.12
CA GLN A 31 -18.41 18.16 -5.60
C GLN A 31 -18.81 17.18 -6.70
N TYR A 32 -19.27 17.73 -7.84
CA TYR A 32 -19.59 16.91 -9.00
C TYR A 32 -18.35 16.19 -9.55
N ALA A 33 -17.21 16.86 -9.63
CA ALA A 33 -15.95 16.22 -10.03
C ALA A 33 -15.55 15.11 -9.07
N ALA A 34 -15.68 15.32 -7.75
CA ALA A 34 -15.42 14.31 -6.74
C ALA A 34 -16.34 13.09 -6.89
N TYR A 35 -17.62 13.33 -7.12
CA TYR A 35 -18.58 12.26 -7.43
C TYR A 35 -18.18 11.45 -8.67
N LEU A 36 -17.75 12.11 -9.75
CA LEU A 36 -17.33 11.43 -10.97
C LEU A 36 -16.10 10.54 -10.75
N VAL A 37 -15.09 11.07 -10.04
CA VAL A 37 -13.85 10.31 -9.71
C VAL A 37 -14.17 9.10 -8.84
N ASN A 38 -14.96 9.28 -7.79
CA ASN A 38 -15.30 8.20 -6.85
C ASN A 38 -16.18 7.10 -7.50
N ASN A 39 -16.88 7.42 -8.58
CA ASN A 39 -17.70 6.46 -9.34
C ASN A 39 -17.01 5.95 -10.61
N GLY A 40 -15.70 6.17 -10.77
CA GLY A 40 -14.92 5.68 -11.91
C GLY A 40 -15.29 6.28 -13.27
N LYS A 41 -15.95 7.45 -13.27
CA LYS A 41 -16.37 8.18 -14.50
C LYS A 41 -15.25 9.08 -15.01
N SER A 42 -14.07 8.51 -15.21
CA SER A 42 -12.82 9.22 -15.53
C SER A 42 -12.96 10.17 -16.72
N ALA A 43 -13.58 9.72 -17.81
CA ALA A 43 -13.73 10.51 -19.03
C ALA A 43 -14.51 11.82 -18.81
N LEU A 44 -15.48 11.84 -17.89
CA LEU A 44 -16.26 13.01 -17.52
C LEU A 44 -15.57 13.87 -16.46
N ALA A 45 -14.76 13.25 -15.59
CA ALA A 45 -14.04 13.94 -14.53
C ALA A 45 -12.94 14.87 -15.08
N TYR A 46 -12.19 14.44 -16.10
CA TYR A 46 -11.08 15.23 -16.65
C TYR A 46 -11.45 16.63 -17.13
N PRO A 47 -12.48 16.82 -18.00
CA PRO A 47 -12.86 18.16 -18.46
C PRO A 47 -13.26 19.09 -17.31
N THR A 48 -14.02 18.56 -16.33
CA THR A 48 -14.48 19.33 -15.17
C THR A 48 -13.27 19.76 -14.31
N LEU A 49 -12.35 18.84 -14.00
CA LEU A 49 -11.16 19.12 -13.19
C LEU A 49 -10.19 20.08 -13.91
N ASN A 50 -10.03 19.94 -15.22
CA ASN A 50 -9.20 20.85 -16.02
C ASN A 50 -9.78 22.27 -15.98
N LYS A 51 -11.10 22.43 -16.12
CA LYS A 51 -11.79 23.72 -16.02
C LYS A 51 -11.60 24.35 -14.64
N LEU A 52 -11.77 23.55 -13.57
CA LEU A 52 -11.60 24.02 -12.19
C LEU A 52 -10.16 24.51 -11.92
N ILE A 53 -9.17 23.75 -12.35
CA ILE A 53 -7.75 24.11 -12.19
C ILE A 53 -7.40 25.36 -13.00
N ALA A 54 -7.94 25.51 -14.21
CA ALA A 54 -7.75 26.71 -15.03
C ALA A 54 -8.37 27.96 -14.38
N LYS A 55 -9.59 27.84 -13.81
CA LYS A 55 -10.25 28.92 -13.06
C LYS A 55 -9.51 29.26 -11.77
N SER A 56 -9.01 28.27 -11.07
CA SER A 56 -8.41 28.41 -9.73
C SER A 56 -7.14 27.55 -9.58
N PRO A 57 -5.99 28.00 -10.08
CA PRO A 57 -4.73 27.24 -10.01
C PRO A 57 -4.22 26.98 -8.60
N SER A 58 -4.75 27.66 -7.58
CA SER A 58 -4.45 27.41 -6.18
C SER A 58 -5.27 26.29 -5.54
N MET A 59 -6.27 25.76 -6.22
CA MET A 59 -7.22 24.77 -5.71
C MET A 59 -6.55 23.39 -5.57
N HIS A 60 -5.91 23.15 -4.43
CA HIS A 60 -5.19 21.92 -4.15
C HIS A 60 -6.04 20.65 -4.27
N TYR A 61 -7.33 20.73 -3.88
CA TYR A 61 -8.24 19.59 -3.90
C TYR A 61 -8.59 19.15 -5.33
N ALA A 62 -8.68 20.08 -6.30
CA ALA A 62 -8.88 19.74 -7.72
C ALA A 62 -7.68 18.98 -8.30
N TYR A 63 -6.45 19.35 -7.94
CA TYR A 63 -5.25 18.58 -8.29
C TYR A 63 -5.26 17.20 -7.65
N TYR A 64 -5.65 17.06 -6.38
CA TYR A 64 -5.79 15.78 -5.72
C TYR A 64 -6.79 14.87 -6.43
N LEU A 65 -7.98 15.37 -6.75
CA LEU A 65 -9.00 14.60 -7.47
C LEU A 65 -8.52 14.17 -8.86
N ARG A 66 -7.83 15.06 -9.60
CA ARG A 66 -7.30 14.71 -10.91
C ARG A 66 -6.14 13.72 -10.82
N SER A 67 -5.33 13.83 -9.79
CA SER A 67 -4.31 12.84 -9.47
C SER A 67 -4.91 11.46 -9.18
N LEU A 68 -5.97 11.41 -8.35
CA LEU A 68 -6.68 10.17 -8.03
C LEU A 68 -7.28 9.54 -9.29
N ASN A 69 -7.87 10.38 -10.17
CA ASN A 69 -8.41 9.92 -11.44
C ASN A 69 -7.32 9.33 -12.35
N TYR A 70 -6.16 10.00 -12.49
CA TYR A 70 -5.00 9.47 -13.23
C TYR A 70 -4.45 8.18 -12.62
N TYR A 71 -4.43 8.08 -11.28
CA TYR A 71 -3.97 6.89 -10.57
C TYR A 71 -4.88 5.69 -10.86
N ASN A 72 -6.20 5.88 -10.82
CA ASN A 72 -7.19 4.87 -11.14
C ASN A 72 -7.08 4.38 -12.59
N ASP A 73 -6.72 5.26 -13.52
CA ASP A 73 -6.50 4.95 -14.94
C ASP A 73 -5.08 4.38 -15.22
N GLY A 74 -4.25 4.17 -14.17
CA GLY A 74 -2.90 3.65 -14.30
C GLY A 74 -1.86 4.66 -14.81
N ASN A 75 -2.23 5.93 -15.03
CA ASN A 75 -1.31 6.98 -15.46
C ASN A 75 -0.55 7.56 -14.28
N THR A 76 0.39 6.78 -13.77
CA THR A 76 1.15 7.13 -12.56
C THR A 76 2.02 8.38 -12.70
N LYS A 77 2.49 8.71 -13.93
CA LYS A 77 3.31 9.92 -14.16
C LYS A 77 2.50 11.18 -13.98
N SER A 78 1.32 11.26 -14.60
CA SER A 78 0.41 12.41 -14.47
C SER A 78 -0.14 12.50 -13.05
N ALA A 79 -0.47 11.36 -12.43
CA ALA A 79 -0.89 11.30 -11.04
C ALA A 79 0.16 11.88 -10.10
N LEU A 80 1.44 11.49 -10.27
CA LEU A 80 2.53 11.99 -9.43
C LEU A 80 2.75 13.50 -9.59
N TYR A 81 2.60 14.02 -10.80
CA TYR A 81 2.68 15.46 -11.04
C TYR A 81 1.61 16.21 -10.26
N ASP A 82 0.33 15.82 -10.43
CA ASP A 82 -0.80 16.51 -9.81
C ASP A 82 -0.80 16.39 -8.28
N ILE A 83 -0.49 15.22 -7.72
CA ILE A 83 -0.43 15.10 -6.25
C ILE A 83 0.73 15.92 -5.68
N THR A 84 1.79 16.13 -6.44
CA THR A 84 2.88 17.01 -6.03
C THR A 84 2.42 18.47 -6.01
N GLN A 85 1.61 18.92 -6.98
CA GLN A 85 0.98 20.24 -6.99
C GLN A 85 0.05 20.45 -5.79
N ALA A 86 -0.74 19.43 -5.44
CA ALA A 86 -1.61 19.47 -4.25
C ALA A 86 -0.79 19.60 -2.96
N LEU A 87 0.27 18.81 -2.82
CA LEU A 87 1.15 18.83 -1.63
C LEU A 87 2.01 20.09 -1.49
N GLN A 88 2.34 20.80 -2.57
CA GLN A 88 2.97 22.11 -2.48
C GLN A 88 2.08 23.13 -1.73
N ARG A 89 0.77 22.98 -1.79
CA ARG A 89 -0.22 23.85 -1.16
C ARG A 89 -0.67 23.35 0.20
N ARG A 90 -0.67 22.04 0.41
CA ARG A 90 -1.03 21.34 1.66
C ARG A 90 -0.01 20.23 1.96
N PRO A 91 1.18 20.56 2.49
CA PRO A 91 2.30 19.63 2.59
C PRO A 91 2.07 18.43 3.53
N LEU A 92 1.19 18.58 4.52
CA LEU A 92 0.93 17.57 5.56
C LEU A 92 -0.47 16.95 5.47
N GLU A 93 -1.18 17.17 4.34
CA GLU A 93 -2.48 16.57 4.15
C GLU A 93 -2.35 15.05 4.04
N THR A 94 -2.92 14.33 5.01
CA THR A 94 -2.79 12.88 5.16
C THR A 94 -3.24 12.11 3.92
N SER A 95 -4.40 12.49 3.36
CA SER A 95 -4.95 11.87 2.16
C SER A 95 -4.05 12.06 0.93
N TYR A 96 -3.40 13.22 0.80
CA TYR A 96 -2.49 13.51 -0.31
C TYR A 96 -1.18 12.76 -0.18
N LEU A 97 -0.63 12.69 1.04
CA LEU A 97 0.58 11.92 1.33
C LEU A 97 0.33 10.43 1.08
N LYS A 98 -0.84 9.91 1.51
CA LYS A 98 -1.22 8.52 1.23
C LYS A 98 -1.31 8.26 -0.26
N LEU A 99 -2.03 9.07 -1.03
CA LEU A 99 -2.14 8.89 -2.49
C LEU A 99 -0.77 8.97 -3.18
N LYS A 100 0.11 9.89 -2.76
CA LYS A 100 1.48 9.95 -3.29
C LYS A 100 2.26 8.67 -2.99
N GLY A 101 2.10 8.11 -1.79
CA GLY A 101 2.68 6.82 -1.41
C GLY A 101 2.15 5.69 -2.29
N ASP A 102 0.84 5.61 -2.52
CA ASP A 102 0.20 4.60 -3.38
C ASP A 102 0.75 4.68 -4.83
N ILE A 103 0.83 5.89 -5.39
CA ILE A 103 1.39 6.13 -6.73
C ILE A 103 2.86 5.68 -6.79
N LEU A 104 3.68 6.05 -5.81
CA LEU A 104 5.09 5.68 -5.76
C LEU A 104 5.28 4.17 -5.60
N SER A 105 4.43 3.52 -4.80
CA SER A 105 4.42 2.07 -4.63
C SER A 105 4.10 1.35 -5.94
N GLN A 106 3.10 1.82 -6.68
CA GLN A 106 2.75 1.29 -8.00
C GLN A 106 3.89 1.49 -9.03
N MET A 107 4.68 2.55 -8.88
CA MET A 107 5.89 2.79 -9.69
C MET A 107 7.10 1.95 -9.25
N GLY A 108 6.97 1.07 -8.24
CA GLY A 108 8.07 0.29 -7.67
C GLY A 108 9.06 1.09 -6.81
N LYS A 109 8.74 2.35 -6.47
CA LYS A 109 9.59 3.23 -5.65
C LYS A 109 9.25 3.08 -4.17
N HIS A 110 9.45 1.87 -3.63
CA HIS A 110 8.93 1.46 -2.33
C HIS A 110 9.47 2.29 -1.17
N GLY A 111 10.76 2.63 -1.14
CA GLY A 111 11.34 3.46 -0.08
C GLY A 111 10.73 4.87 -0.04
N LYS A 112 10.53 5.51 -1.21
CA LYS A 112 9.86 6.82 -1.29
C LYS A 112 8.39 6.74 -0.93
N ALA A 113 7.72 5.63 -1.24
CA ALA A 113 6.34 5.38 -0.82
C ALA A 113 6.26 5.28 0.71
N ALA A 114 7.15 4.51 1.31
CA ALA A 114 7.24 4.35 2.76
C ALA A 114 7.46 5.68 3.50
N GLU A 115 8.32 6.55 2.97
CA GLU A 115 8.50 7.91 3.51
C GLU A 115 7.21 8.74 3.47
N CYS A 116 6.43 8.64 2.38
CA CYS A 116 5.15 9.34 2.27
C CYS A 116 4.14 8.83 3.31
N TYR A 117 4.01 7.51 3.48
CA TYR A 117 3.15 6.91 4.50
C TYR A 117 3.59 7.28 5.92
N SER A 118 4.89 7.25 6.20
CA SER A 118 5.44 7.68 7.48
C SER A 118 5.11 9.14 7.80
N LYS A 119 5.19 10.02 6.80
CA LYS A 119 4.78 11.43 6.95
C LYS A 119 3.28 11.57 7.19
N ALA A 120 2.47 10.77 6.48
CA ALA A 120 1.01 10.76 6.65
C ALA A 120 0.57 10.30 8.05
N MET A 121 1.38 9.49 8.72
CA MET A 121 1.11 9.03 10.09
C MET A 121 1.53 10.03 11.18
N ARG A 122 2.47 10.95 10.88
CA ARG A 122 2.94 11.95 11.85
C ARG A 122 1.84 12.96 12.14
N GLY A 123 1.58 13.18 13.41
CA GLY A 123 0.59 14.16 13.86
C GLY A 123 -0.86 13.64 13.91
N ASN A 124 -1.06 12.34 13.66
CA ASN A 124 -2.31 11.66 13.93
C ASN A 124 -2.14 10.83 15.22
N ASP A 125 -2.91 11.13 16.23
CA ASP A 125 -2.91 10.37 17.50
C ASP A 125 -3.40 8.94 17.27
N GLU A 126 -4.32 8.77 16.30
CA GLU A 126 -4.80 7.47 15.83
C GLU A 126 -4.59 7.37 14.31
N PRO A 127 -3.41 6.93 13.86
CA PRO A 127 -3.14 6.83 12.43
C PRO A 127 -4.05 5.75 11.78
N PRO A 128 -4.62 6.03 10.60
CA PRO A 128 -5.46 5.07 9.92
C PRO A 128 -4.73 3.74 9.69
N LEU A 129 -5.33 2.63 10.10
CA LEU A 129 -4.80 1.27 9.95
C LEU A 129 -4.31 0.99 8.51
N SER A 130 -5.04 1.49 7.51
CA SER A 130 -4.69 1.34 6.10
C SER A 130 -3.35 1.98 5.73
N ILE A 131 -2.95 3.07 6.42
CA ILE A 131 -1.65 3.72 6.19
C ILE A 131 -0.55 2.95 6.90
N ALA A 132 -0.80 2.44 8.12
CA ALA A 132 0.16 1.59 8.82
C ALA A 132 0.45 0.30 8.02
N TYR A 133 -0.59 -0.32 7.48
CA TYR A 133 -0.47 -1.48 6.59
C TYR A 133 0.37 -1.16 5.33
N ALA A 134 0.05 -0.07 4.64
CA ALA A 134 0.76 0.37 3.45
C ALA A 134 2.24 0.72 3.73
N ALA A 135 2.52 1.37 4.86
CA ALA A 135 3.88 1.67 5.32
C ALA A 135 4.67 0.39 5.57
N THR A 136 4.09 -0.55 6.33
CA THR A 136 4.71 -1.86 6.63
C THR A 136 5.09 -2.59 5.34
N LEU A 137 4.15 -2.69 4.41
CA LEU A 137 4.38 -3.37 3.13
C LEU A 137 5.43 -2.65 2.26
N ALA A 138 5.43 -1.31 2.26
CA ALA A 138 6.39 -0.53 1.49
C ALA A 138 7.81 -0.67 2.05
N TYR A 139 8.00 -0.61 3.37
CA TYR A 139 9.30 -0.85 4.01
C TYR A 139 9.78 -2.29 3.80
N LEU A 140 8.89 -3.28 3.91
CA LEU A 140 9.22 -4.68 3.65
C LEU A 140 9.74 -4.88 2.21
N ARG A 141 9.06 -4.27 1.22
CA ARG A 141 9.48 -4.33 -0.20
C ARG A 141 10.76 -3.57 -0.48
N ASP A 142 11.03 -2.50 0.26
CA ASP A 142 12.28 -1.73 0.19
C ASP A 142 13.44 -2.43 0.95
N LYS A 143 13.13 -3.52 1.66
CA LYS A 143 14.06 -4.28 2.52
C LYS A 143 14.58 -3.49 3.74
N ASP A 144 13.88 -2.44 4.12
CA ASP A 144 14.10 -1.73 5.38
C ASP A 144 13.32 -2.45 6.49
N TYR A 145 13.86 -3.57 6.94
CA TYR A 145 13.19 -4.46 7.88
C TYR A 145 12.98 -3.81 9.24
N GLY A 146 13.91 -2.97 9.70
CA GLY A 146 13.78 -2.26 10.98
C GLY A 146 12.54 -1.36 11.02
N ASN A 147 12.33 -0.55 9.98
CA ASN A 147 11.12 0.24 9.87
C ASN A 147 9.88 -0.64 9.59
N ALA A 148 10.00 -1.71 8.80
CA ALA A 148 8.90 -2.64 8.57
C ALA A 148 8.39 -3.24 9.91
N VAL A 149 9.28 -3.69 10.79
CA VAL A 149 8.93 -4.20 12.14
C VAL A 149 8.25 -3.13 12.98
N LYS A 150 8.79 -1.89 12.98
CA LYS A 150 8.17 -0.77 13.71
C LYS A 150 6.72 -0.53 13.28
N TYR A 151 6.48 -0.45 11.96
CA TYR A 151 5.13 -0.17 11.45
C TYR A 151 4.20 -1.38 11.54
N ALA A 152 4.74 -2.61 11.51
CA ALA A 152 3.99 -3.81 11.83
C ALA A 152 3.51 -3.81 13.28
N GLY A 153 4.32 -3.34 14.23
CA GLY A 153 3.93 -3.13 15.61
C GLY A 153 2.76 -2.16 15.75
N ILE A 154 2.87 -0.97 15.14
CA ILE A 154 1.78 0.03 15.14
C ILE A 154 0.48 -0.56 14.54
N MET A 155 0.61 -1.34 13.47
CA MET A 155 -0.54 -1.99 12.82
C MET A 155 -1.20 -3.04 13.74
N LEU A 156 -0.41 -3.84 14.46
CA LEU A 156 -0.91 -4.82 15.42
C LEU A 156 -1.56 -4.18 16.63
N ASP A 157 -0.99 -3.07 17.13
CA ASP A 157 -1.57 -2.30 18.24
C ASP A 157 -2.94 -1.70 17.85
N ALA A 158 -3.06 -1.21 16.61
CA ALA A 158 -4.32 -0.66 16.09
C ALA A 158 -5.38 -1.74 15.76
N ALA A 159 -4.95 -2.97 15.46
CA ALA A 159 -5.86 -4.06 15.07
C ALA A 159 -5.34 -5.43 15.57
N PRO A 160 -5.34 -5.67 16.89
CA PRO A 160 -4.75 -6.88 17.49
C PRO A 160 -5.46 -8.16 17.08
N ASP A 161 -6.74 -8.10 16.71
CA ASP A 161 -7.54 -9.26 16.29
C ASP A 161 -7.51 -9.49 14.77
N SER A 162 -6.89 -8.60 14.00
CA SER A 162 -6.82 -8.74 12.55
C SER A 162 -5.84 -9.83 12.11
N ASP A 163 -6.35 -10.94 11.59
CA ASP A 163 -5.51 -12.00 11.05
C ASP A 163 -4.64 -11.51 9.88
N SER A 164 -5.13 -10.60 9.05
CA SER A 164 -4.33 -9.98 7.96
C SER A 164 -3.14 -9.19 8.52
N ALA A 165 -3.33 -8.48 9.64
CA ALA A 165 -2.24 -7.77 10.31
C ALA A 165 -1.21 -8.76 10.90
N LYS A 166 -1.68 -9.83 11.54
CA LYS A 166 -0.82 -10.89 12.10
C LYS A 166 0.00 -11.59 11.02
N LEU A 167 -0.62 -11.91 9.88
CA LEU A 167 0.07 -12.54 8.76
C LEU A 167 1.18 -11.64 8.19
N LEU A 168 0.88 -10.36 7.93
CA LEU A 168 1.88 -9.42 7.44
C LEU A 168 3.00 -9.18 8.45
N ALA A 169 2.68 -9.04 9.74
CA ALA A 169 3.67 -8.88 10.78
C ALA A 169 4.60 -10.11 10.90
N ALA A 170 4.04 -11.32 10.82
CA ALA A 170 4.84 -12.53 10.80
C ALA A 170 5.78 -12.58 9.58
N GLU A 171 5.30 -12.19 8.40
CA GLU A 171 6.13 -12.11 7.18
C GLU A 171 7.26 -11.09 7.33
N VAL A 172 7.00 -9.94 7.94
CA VAL A 172 8.03 -8.93 8.27
C VAL A 172 9.09 -9.51 9.22
N HIS A 173 8.68 -10.18 10.30
CA HIS A 173 9.63 -10.79 11.24
C HIS A 173 10.43 -11.93 10.60
N ILE A 174 9.85 -12.70 9.67
CA ILE A 174 10.60 -13.70 8.89
C ILE A 174 11.67 -13.03 8.02
N ALA A 175 11.35 -11.91 7.40
CA ALA A 175 12.29 -11.15 6.57
C ALA A 175 13.43 -10.53 7.40
N ASP A 176 13.11 -10.08 8.61
CA ASP A 176 14.06 -9.57 9.61
C ASP A 176 14.84 -10.70 10.34
N GLN A 177 14.68 -11.96 9.91
CA GLN A 177 15.31 -13.15 10.48
C GLN A 177 14.88 -13.48 11.92
N ASN A 178 13.87 -12.86 12.44
CA ASN A 178 13.31 -13.12 13.77
C ASN A 178 12.15 -14.12 13.69
N THR A 179 12.48 -15.39 13.46
CA THR A 179 11.48 -16.46 13.31
C THR A 179 10.70 -16.75 14.60
N THR A 180 11.29 -16.45 15.77
CA THR A 180 10.64 -16.65 17.07
C THR A 180 9.41 -15.74 17.20
N ASP A 181 9.57 -14.44 16.95
CA ASP A 181 8.43 -13.50 16.98
C ASP A 181 7.45 -13.78 15.86
N ALA A 182 7.92 -14.16 14.66
CA ALA A 182 7.04 -14.57 13.58
C ALA A 182 6.11 -15.73 14.00
N LEU A 183 6.65 -16.78 14.60
CA LEU A 183 5.86 -17.91 15.09
C LEU A 183 4.95 -17.54 16.24
N ARG A 184 5.40 -16.70 17.17
CA ARG A 184 4.58 -16.21 18.27
C ARG A 184 3.36 -15.45 17.75
N ILE A 185 3.55 -14.54 16.78
CA ILE A 185 2.47 -13.73 16.21
C ILE A 185 1.52 -14.59 15.40
N ILE A 186 2.03 -15.38 14.44
CA ILE A 186 1.15 -16.12 13.53
C ILE A 186 0.31 -17.18 14.25
N ASN A 187 0.80 -17.77 15.34
CA ASN A 187 0.02 -18.73 16.10
C ASN A 187 -1.18 -18.13 16.82
N THR A 188 -1.27 -16.80 16.99
CA THR A 188 -2.45 -16.11 17.50
C THR A 188 -3.50 -15.85 16.42
N ALA A 189 -3.20 -16.04 15.14
CA ALA A 189 -4.19 -15.91 14.07
C ALA A 189 -5.23 -17.05 14.18
N THR A 190 -6.48 -16.74 13.81
CA THR A 190 -7.61 -17.68 13.87
C THR A 190 -7.88 -18.34 12.53
N THR A 191 -7.69 -17.60 11.44
CA THR A 191 -7.90 -18.09 10.06
C THR A 191 -6.80 -19.07 9.65
N ARG A 192 -7.22 -20.22 9.11
CA ARG A 192 -6.32 -21.30 8.64
C ARG A 192 -6.41 -21.42 7.10
N ASN A 193 -6.02 -20.34 6.40
CA ASN A 193 -5.97 -20.29 4.94
C ASN A 193 -4.58 -20.67 4.40
N ALA A 194 -4.44 -20.73 3.07
CA ALA A 194 -3.19 -21.07 2.42
C ALA A 194 -2.02 -20.14 2.81
N GLN A 195 -2.27 -18.83 2.97
CA GLN A 195 -1.24 -17.87 3.38
C GLN A 195 -0.78 -18.09 4.82
N PHE A 196 -1.70 -18.44 5.73
CA PHE A 196 -1.34 -18.80 7.09
C PHE A 196 -0.34 -19.97 7.11
N TYR A 197 -0.68 -21.07 6.44
CA TYR A 197 0.19 -22.25 6.40
C TYR A 197 1.50 -21.97 5.66
N ARG A 198 1.46 -21.20 4.57
CA ARG A 198 2.65 -20.78 3.84
C ARG A 198 3.62 -20.01 4.74
N ILE A 199 3.15 -18.96 5.41
CA ILE A 199 4.00 -18.09 6.25
C ILE A 199 4.54 -18.89 7.45
N ARG A 200 3.69 -19.68 8.13
CA ARG A 200 4.13 -20.48 9.27
C ARG A 200 5.11 -21.58 8.86
N GLY A 201 4.85 -22.24 7.74
CA GLY A 201 5.77 -23.24 7.19
C GLY A 201 7.14 -22.67 6.81
N ILE A 202 7.19 -21.45 6.27
CA ILE A 202 8.46 -20.75 6.01
C ILE A 202 9.19 -20.44 7.33
N ALA A 203 8.47 -19.97 8.35
CA ALA A 203 9.06 -19.71 9.67
C ALA A 203 9.63 -21.00 10.31
N TYR A 204 8.88 -22.11 10.24
CA TYR A 204 9.37 -23.41 10.71
C TYR A 204 10.61 -23.89 9.93
N CYS A 205 10.62 -23.77 8.61
CA CYS A 205 11.77 -24.14 7.77
C CYS A 205 13.03 -23.34 8.17
N LYS A 206 12.90 -22.03 8.35
CA LYS A 206 14.00 -21.17 8.80
C LYS A 206 14.45 -21.47 10.24
N SER A 207 13.57 -21.99 11.08
CA SER A 207 13.84 -22.44 12.44
C SER A 207 14.33 -23.90 12.51
N GLN A 208 14.56 -24.56 11.36
CA GLN A 208 14.98 -25.96 11.24
C GLN A 208 13.95 -26.97 11.83
N MET A 209 12.71 -26.57 12.03
CA MET A 209 11.60 -27.43 12.42
C MET A 209 10.99 -28.08 11.16
N ASN A 210 11.79 -28.91 10.50
CA ASN A 210 11.54 -29.31 9.11
C ASN A 210 10.26 -30.11 8.91
N ASP A 211 9.90 -31.02 9.82
CA ASP A 211 8.68 -31.83 9.71
C ASP A 211 7.42 -30.95 9.81
N LEU A 212 7.43 -29.97 10.73
CA LEU A 212 6.35 -28.98 10.84
C LEU A 212 6.25 -28.11 9.59
N ALA A 213 7.41 -27.69 9.06
CA ALA A 213 7.47 -26.92 7.82
C ALA A 213 6.86 -27.69 6.64
N ILE A 214 7.24 -28.95 6.45
CA ILE A 214 6.74 -29.79 5.35
C ILE A 214 5.22 -29.97 5.47
N ASN A 215 4.70 -30.23 6.67
CA ASN A 215 3.28 -30.41 6.92
C ASN A 215 2.49 -29.14 6.57
N ASP A 216 2.94 -27.97 7.05
CA ASP A 216 2.28 -26.69 6.76
C ASP A 216 2.36 -26.33 5.28
N LEU A 217 3.52 -26.51 4.64
CA LEU A 217 3.68 -26.19 3.23
C LEU A 217 2.88 -27.14 2.32
N ASN A 218 2.65 -28.41 2.73
CA ASN A 218 1.71 -29.30 2.07
C ASN A 218 0.27 -28.77 2.21
N ALA A 219 -0.16 -28.44 3.44
CA ALA A 219 -1.49 -27.90 3.69
C ALA A 219 -1.76 -26.61 2.89
N ALA A 220 -0.74 -25.76 2.74
CA ALA A 220 -0.87 -24.56 1.91
C ALA A 220 -1.10 -24.90 0.43
N LEU A 221 -0.38 -25.87 -0.14
CA LEU A 221 -0.55 -26.32 -1.52
C LEU A 221 -1.86 -27.07 -1.76
N ASP A 222 -2.36 -27.78 -0.75
CA ASP A 222 -3.67 -28.47 -0.83
C ASP A 222 -4.82 -27.45 -0.91
N ILE A 223 -4.66 -26.28 -0.27
CA ILE A 223 -5.65 -25.18 -0.32
C ILE A 223 -5.48 -24.34 -1.57
N ASP A 224 -4.24 -23.97 -1.91
CA ASP A 224 -3.92 -23.14 -3.08
C ASP A 224 -2.69 -23.67 -3.83
N PRO A 225 -2.90 -24.52 -4.85
CA PRO A 225 -1.81 -25.07 -5.67
C PRO A 225 -1.04 -24.04 -6.52
N SER A 226 -1.52 -22.78 -6.58
CA SER A 226 -0.87 -21.71 -7.35
C SER A 226 0.34 -21.10 -6.63
N LEU A 227 0.50 -21.32 -5.32
CA LEU A 227 1.58 -20.79 -4.49
C LEU A 227 2.92 -21.46 -4.81
N SER A 228 3.52 -21.05 -5.91
CA SER A 228 4.71 -21.71 -6.48
C SER A 228 5.99 -21.52 -5.68
N ASP A 229 6.12 -20.48 -4.88
CA ASP A 229 7.27 -20.25 -3.99
C ASP A 229 7.37 -21.28 -2.86
N ILE A 230 6.27 -21.94 -2.53
CA ILE A 230 6.22 -23.00 -1.51
C ILE A 230 7.19 -24.17 -1.86
N TYR A 231 7.32 -24.50 -3.13
CA TYR A 231 8.25 -25.56 -3.55
C TYR A 231 9.70 -25.24 -3.22
N ILE A 232 10.10 -23.97 -3.17
CA ILE A 232 11.45 -23.58 -2.73
C ILE A 232 11.66 -23.96 -1.26
N TRP A 233 10.73 -23.54 -0.41
CA TRP A 233 10.83 -23.73 1.03
C TRP A 233 10.61 -25.18 1.47
N ARG A 234 9.66 -25.88 0.84
CA ARG A 234 9.44 -27.31 1.10
C ARG A 234 10.63 -28.16 0.66
N GLY A 235 11.20 -27.86 -0.49
CA GLY A 235 12.44 -28.47 -0.95
C GLY A 235 13.59 -28.24 0.05
N LEU A 236 13.73 -27.01 0.58
CA LEU A 236 14.75 -26.74 1.58
C LEU A 236 14.51 -27.52 2.89
N ALA A 237 13.29 -27.59 3.39
CA ALA A 237 12.94 -28.36 4.57
C ALA A 237 13.20 -29.87 4.35
N LYS A 238 12.82 -30.42 3.19
CA LYS A 238 13.11 -31.82 2.84
C LYS A 238 14.61 -32.11 2.76
N TYR A 239 15.39 -31.19 2.18
CA TYR A 239 16.83 -31.34 2.12
C TYR A 239 17.45 -31.38 3.53
N GLN A 240 17.05 -30.47 4.40
CA GLN A 240 17.50 -30.39 5.79
C GLN A 240 17.10 -31.64 6.60
N SER A 241 16.00 -32.31 6.25
CA SER A 241 15.58 -33.62 6.82
C SER A 241 16.26 -34.79 6.17
N GLY A 242 17.23 -34.61 5.27
CA GLY A 242 17.97 -35.68 4.60
C GLY A 242 17.30 -36.25 3.33
N ASN A 243 16.10 -35.84 2.98
CA ASN A 243 15.38 -36.32 1.78
C ASN A 243 15.80 -35.54 0.52
N ARG A 244 17.06 -35.75 0.10
CA ARG A 244 17.69 -34.99 -0.98
C ARG A 244 16.94 -35.14 -2.32
N LYS A 245 16.53 -36.37 -2.67
CA LYS A 245 15.81 -36.61 -3.94
C LYS A 245 14.53 -35.79 -4.03
N SER A 246 13.69 -35.89 -3.02
CA SER A 246 12.41 -35.16 -3.00
C SER A 246 12.59 -33.64 -2.88
N ALA A 247 13.70 -33.16 -2.30
CA ALA A 247 14.07 -31.75 -2.31
C ALA A 247 14.38 -31.26 -3.73
N HIS A 248 15.16 -32.02 -4.50
CA HIS A 248 15.47 -31.70 -5.89
C HIS A 248 14.23 -31.71 -6.79
N ASP A 249 13.28 -32.65 -6.54
CA ASP A 249 12.00 -32.70 -7.27
C ASP A 249 11.17 -31.41 -7.03
N ASP A 250 11.12 -30.94 -5.78
CA ASP A 250 10.45 -29.68 -5.44
C ASP A 250 11.13 -28.46 -6.11
N TRP A 251 12.46 -28.36 -6.07
CA TRP A 251 13.17 -27.26 -6.71
C TRP A 251 13.02 -27.24 -8.24
N ASN A 252 13.03 -28.43 -8.88
CA ASN A 252 12.74 -28.54 -10.31
C ASN A 252 11.30 -28.10 -10.61
N THR A 253 10.34 -28.45 -9.76
CA THR A 253 8.95 -27.97 -9.87
C THR A 253 8.87 -26.45 -9.71
N ALA A 254 9.60 -25.85 -8.74
CA ALA A 254 9.68 -24.42 -8.57
C ALA A 254 10.18 -23.72 -9.85
N ILE A 255 11.25 -24.22 -10.46
CA ILE A 255 11.81 -23.68 -11.71
C ILE A 255 10.80 -23.76 -12.84
N SER A 256 10.10 -24.89 -13.00
CA SER A 256 9.06 -25.05 -14.02
C SER A 256 7.92 -24.04 -13.86
N LYS A 257 7.68 -23.61 -12.63
CA LYS A 257 6.70 -22.56 -12.26
C LYS A 257 7.31 -21.14 -12.23
N ARG A 258 8.47 -20.93 -12.86
CA ARG A 258 9.19 -19.66 -12.99
C ARG A 258 9.77 -19.09 -11.67
N GLN A 259 9.95 -19.94 -10.67
CA GLN A 259 10.68 -19.59 -9.44
C GLN A 259 12.19 -19.88 -9.63
N TYR A 260 12.86 -19.01 -10.39
CA TYR A 260 14.24 -19.26 -10.84
C TYR A 260 15.29 -19.24 -9.71
N GLU A 261 14.94 -18.70 -8.57
CA GLU A 261 15.80 -18.71 -7.36
C GLU A 261 16.14 -20.16 -6.91
N ALA A 262 15.26 -21.12 -7.21
CA ALA A 262 15.49 -22.53 -6.92
C ALA A 262 16.72 -23.12 -7.65
N SER A 263 17.14 -22.52 -8.78
CA SER A 263 18.35 -22.95 -9.51
C SER A 263 19.61 -22.79 -8.66
N ASN A 264 19.69 -21.76 -7.83
CA ASN A 264 20.81 -21.53 -6.91
C ASN A 264 20.88 -22.64 -5.83
N LEU A 265 19.70 -23.13 -5.39
CA LEU A 265 19.62 -24.21 -4.42
C LEU A 265 20.07 -25.53 -5.02
N LEU A 266 19.65 -25.84 -6.26
CA LEU A 266 20.15 -27.03 -6.96
C LEU A 266 21.65 -27.03 -7.19
N GLN A 267 22.26 -25.87 -7.42
CA GLN A 267 23.72 -25.74 -7.54
C GLN A 267 24.41 -25.91 -6.18
N LYS A 268 23.87 -25.28 -5.12
CA LYS A 268 24.45 -25.29 -3.79
C LYS A 268 24.39 -26.65 -3.12
N TYR A 269 23.34 -27.41 -3.38
CA TYR A 269 23.01 -28.64 -2.68
C TYR A 269 23.03 -29.88 -3.61
N ARG A 270 23.95 -29.87 -4.55
CA ARG A 270 24.21 -31.01 -5.46
C ARG A 270 24.61 -32.27 -4.69
#